data_c60372db7dae8f78f7e2bf070ce3a3b1
#
_entry.id   c60372db7dae8f78f7e2bf070ce3a3b1
#
_cell.length_a   1.000
_cell.length_b   1.000
_cell.length_c   1.000
_cell.angle_alpha   90.00
_cell.angle_beta   90.00
_cell.angle_gamma   90.00
#
_symmetry.space_group_name_H-M   'P 1'
#
loop_
_entity.id
_entity.type
_entity.pdbx_description
1 polymer ?
#
loop_
_entity_poly.entity_id
_entity_poly.type
_entity_poly.pdbx_seq_one_letter_code
_entity_poly.pdbx_strand_id
1 'polypeptide(L)'
;NIAGGFRVEKGIPEAELSAVAASEFRIYRTFASMDFKLVSEYKPTGDQPEAIAQLVDSIRRGSKHNTLLGVTGSGKTFTAANVIAQINKPTLVLSHNKTLAAQLYGEFKNFFPENAVEYFVSYYDYYQPEAYLPATDTFIEKDLSINDEIEKMRLQTCATLLSGRRDVIVVSSVSCLYGSGNPEDFHATAVSFKVGDIVSYKQFLYKLVEALYT
;
A
#
# COMPACT_ATOMS: atom_id res chain seq x y z
N ASN A 1 -27.57 19.75 -31.67
CA ASN A 1 -27.47 20.24 -30.30
C ASN A 1 -28.15 19.25 -29.34
N ILE A 2 -27.45 18.23 -28.90
CA ILE A 2 -27.91 17.39 -27.80
C ILE A 2 -26.81 17.49 -26.74
N ALA A 3 -26.99 18.44 -25.81
CA ALA A 3 -26.25 18.48 -24.54
C ALA A 3 -26.94 17.49 -23.58
N GLY A 4 -26.58 16.22 -23.69
CA GLY A 4 -27.02 15.20 -22.74
C GLY A 4 -26.15 15.26 -21.49
N GLY A 5 -26.56 15.99 -20.48
CA GLY A 5 -26.01 15.88 -19.16
C GLY A 5 -26.70 14.73 -18.41
N PHE A 6 -25.94 13.80 -17.89
CA PHE A 6 -26.46 12.79 -16.97
C PHE A 6 -26.57 13.40 -15.57
N ARG A 7 -27.79 13.40 -15.01
CA ARG A 7 -28.05 13.68 -13.61
C ARG A 7 -28.13 12.33 -12.89
N VAL A 8 -27.26 12.10 -11.94
CA VAL A 8 -27.39 10.92 -11.07
C VAL A 8 -28.61 11.17 -10.17
N GLU A 9 -29.78 10.69 -10.61
CA GLU A 9 -31.02 10.80 -9.82
C GLU A 9 -30.99 9.78 -8.66
N LYS A 10 -31.49 10.23 -7.50
CA LYS A 10 -31.83 9.38 -6.37
C LYS A 10 -32.87 8.33 -6.82
N GLY A 11 -32.43 7.13 -7.14
CA GLY A 11 -33.37 6.10 -7.58
C GLY A 11 -32.86 4.66 -7.50
N ILE A 12 -31.60 4.46 -7.12
CA ILE A 12 -31.07 3.12 -6.85
C ILE A 12 -31.12 2.90 -5.34
N PRO A 13 -31.78 1.84 -4.82
CA PRO A 13 -31.82 1.54 -3.40
C PRO A 13 -30.40 1.42 -2.83
N GLU A 14 -30.14 2.01 -1.66
CA GLU A 14 -28.82 1.98 -0.99
C GLU A 14 -28.26 0.56 -0.84
N ALA A 15 -29.11 -0.45 -0.82
CA ALA A 15 -28.72 -1.86 -0.73
C ALA A 15 -28.10 -2.41 -2.04
N GLU A 16 -28.49 -1.93 -3.22
CA GLU A 16 -27.88 -2.35 -4.49
C GLU A 16 -26.61 -1.58 -4.81
N LEU A 17 -26.52 -0.32 -4.43
CA LEU A 17 -25.29 0.46 -4.49
C LEU A 17 -24.20 -0.11 -3.56
N SER A 18 -24.58 -0.71 -2.42
CA SER A 18 -23.63 -1.32 -1.50
C SER A 18 -23.00 -2.61 -2.03
N ALA A 19 -23.71 -3.36 -2.86
CA ALA A 19 -23.20 -4.65 -3.39
C ALA A 19 -22.26 -4.48 -4.60
N VAL A 20 -22.51 -3.49 -5.46
CA VAL A 20 -21.67 -3.21 -6.64
C VAL A 20 -20.51 -2.27 -6.28
N ALA A 21 -20.73 -1.32 -5.38
CA ALA A 21 -19.67 -0.42 -4.90
C ALA A 21 -18.70 -1.07 -3.91
N ALA A 22 -19.08 -2.19 -3.29
CA ALA A 22 -18.21 -2.88 -2.33
C ALA A 22 -17.06 -3.67 -2.99
N SER A 23 -17.11 -3.95 -4.29
CA SER A 23 -16.07 -4.72 -4.97
C SER A 23 -15.01 -3.90 -5.71
N GLU A 24 -15.31 -2.65 -6.13
CA GLU A 24 -14.37 -1.90 -6.97
C GLU A 24 -14.26 -0.37 -6.73
N PHE A 25 -15.19 0.25 -6.00
CA PHE A 25 -15.10 1.67 -5.65
C PHE A 25 -14.94 1.88 -4.14
N ARG A 26 -13.71 1.97 -3.65
CA ARG A 26 -13.46 2.55 -2.34
C ARG A 26 -13.78 4.04 -2.41
N ILE A 27 -15.00 4.41 -2.02
CA ILE A 27 -15.35 5.81 -1.76
C ILE A 27 -14.34 6.34 -0.76
N TYR A 28 -13.52 7.30 -1.15
CA TYR A 28 -12.65 8.03 -0.22
C TYR A 28 -13.55 8.75 0.79
N ARG A 29 -13.81 8.10 1.92
CA ARG A 29 -14.25 8.82 3.11
C ARG A 29 -13.17 9.86 3.38
N THR A 30 -13.56 11.09 3.66
CA THR A 30 -12.65 12.10 4.22
C THR A 30 -11.94 11.42 5.39
N PHE A 31 -10.69 11.02 5.20
CA PHE A 31 -9.92 10.37 6.24
C PHE A 31 -9.54 11.45 7.27
N ALA A 32 -10.47 11.72 8.20
CA ALA A 32 -10.06 12.26 9.48
C ALA A 32 -8.95 11.33 10.01
N SER A 33 -7.85 11.91 10.48
CA SER A 33 -6.69 11.22 11.01
C SER A 33 -7.11 9.92 11.72
N MET A 34 -6.95 8.79 11.04
CA MET A 34 -7.20 7.49 11.69
C MET A 34 -5.93 7.13 12.42
N ASP A 35 -6.05 6.85 13.70
CA ASP A 35 -4.94 6.37 14.50
C ASP A 35 -4.71 4.88 14.23
N PHE A 36 -3.48 4.43 14.43
CA PHE A 36 -3.19 2.99 14.39
C PHE A 36 -3.88 2.27 15.52
N LYS A 37 -4.67 1.24 15.18
CA LYS A 37 -5.36 0.39 16.12
C LYS A 37 -4.76 -1.00 16.12
N LEU A 38 -3.90 -1.26 17.09
CA LEU A 38 -3.31 -2.59 17.27
C LEU A 38 -4.36 -3.56 17.82
N VAL A 39 -4.56 -4.66 17.11
CA VAL A 39 -5.41 -5.78 17.53
C VAL A 39 -4.53 -7.00 17.72
N SER A 40 -4.52 -7.57 18.93
CA SER A 40 -3.74 -8.76 19.24
C SER A 40 -4.32 -9.48 20.45
N GLU A 41 -4.32 -10.82 20.42
CA GLU A 41 -4.60 -11.66 21.58
C GLU A 41 -3.41 -11.69 22.55
N TYR A 42 -2.22 -11.30 22.09
CA TYR A 42 -1.00 -11.30 22.87
C TYR A 42 -0.81 -9.97 23.61
N LYS A 43 -0.20 -10.05 24.77
CA LYS A 43 0.27 -8.89 25.53
C LYS A 43 1.79 -8.91 25.57
N PRO A 44 2.44 -7.73 25.59
CA PRO A 44 3.90 -7.68 25.75
C PRO A 44 4.35 -8.38 27.04
N THR A 45 5.32 -9.27 26.94
CA THR A 45 5.86 -10.08 28.05
C THR A 45 7.38 -10.03 28.11
N GLY A 46 7.95 -10.44 29.23
CA GLY A 46 9.42 -10.43 29.45
C GLY A 46 9.98 -9.02 29.28
N ASP A 47 11.02 -8.88 28.46
CA ASP A 47 11.71 -7.60 28.21
C ASP A 47 10.98 -6.70 27.16
N GLN A 48 9.90 -7.19 26.52
CA GLN A 48 9.18 -6.44 25.48
C GLN A 48 8.59 -5.12 26.00
N PRO A 49 7.94 -5.05 27.18
CA PRO A 49 7.37 -3.78 27.68
C PRO A 49 8.45 -2.70 27.84
N GLU A 50 9.61 -3.07 28.37
CA GLU A 50 10.73 -2.14 28.55
C GLU A 50 11.31 -1.70 27.20
N ALA A 51 11.54 -2.63 26.27
CA ALA A 51 12.02 -2.34 24.93
C ALA A 51 11.08 -1.40 24.15
N ILE A 52 9.76 -1.62 24.25
CA ILE A 52 8.75 -0.75 23.64
C ILE A 52 8.85 0.66 24.25
N ALA A 53 8.87 0.78 25.57
CA ALA A 53 8.95 2.07 26.24
C ALA A 53 10.22 2.85 25.87
N GLN A 54 11.38 2.18 25.85
CA GLN A 54 12.65 2.79 25.47
C GLN A 54 12.67 3.25 24.02
N LEU A 55 12.15 2.44 23.08
CA LEU A 55 12.07 2.80 21.65
C LEU A 55 11.14 3.99 21.43
N VAL A 56 9.95 3.97 22.02
CA VAL A 56 8.98 5.05 21.91
C VAL A 56 9.54 6.37 22.46
N ASP A 57 10.15 6.33 23.63
CA ASP A 57 10.75 7.50 24.26
C ASP A 57 11.93 8.05 23.42
N SER A 58 12.80 7.15 22.95
CA SER A 58 13.91 7.52 22.07
C SER A 58 13.45 8.20 20.78
N ILE A 59 12.43 7.66 20.12
CA ILE A 59 11.86 8.22 18.89
C ILE A 59 11.19 9.59 19.17
N ARG A 60 10.46 9.69 20.28
CA ARG A 60 9.82 10.97 20.68
C ARG A 60 10.83 12.07 20.99
N ARG A 61 12.00 11.72 21.52
CA ARG A 61 13.14 12.64 21.73
C ARG A 61 13.87 13.01 20.43
N GLY A 62 13.47 12.45 19.29
CA GLY A 62 14.06 12.77 17.99
C GLY A 62 15.28 11.96 17.60
N SER A 63 15.56 10.84 18.28
CA SER A 63 16.62 9.93 17.89
C SER A 63 16.35 9.38 16.48
N LYS A 64 17.34 9.54 15.58
CA LYS A 64 17.23 9.11 14.19
C LYS A 64 17.47 7.60 14.01
N HIS A 65 18.21 6.99 14.91
CA HIS A 65 18.63 5.60 14.80
C HIS A 65 18.38 4.88 16.12
N ASN A 66 17.70 3.73 16.02
CA ASN A 66 17.44 2.84 17.14
C ASN A 66 17.69 1.40 16.68
N THR A 67 18.19 0.55 17.54
CA THR A 67 18.42 -0.85 17.25
C THR A 67 17.67 -1.71 18.25
N LEU A 68 16.78 -2.59 17.77
CA LEU A 68 16.13 -3.62 18.57
C LEU A 68 16.88 -4.94 18.38
N LEU A 69 17.59 -5.37 19.41
CA LEU A 69 18.30 -6.65 19.42
C LEU A 69 17.41 -7.72 20.08
N GLY A 70 17.32 -8.88 19.44
CA GLY A 70 16.57 -10.00 19.99
C GLY A 70 16.77 -11.27 19.15
N VAL A 71 16.73 -12.42 19.80
CA VAL A 71 16.83 -13.72 19.13
C VAL A 71 15.63 -14.00 18.23
N THR A 72 15.74 -14.98 17.34
CA THR A 72 14.61 -15.44 16.53
C THR A 72 13.48 -15.94 17.45
N GLY A 73 12.24 -15.57 17.14
CA GLY A 73 11.08 -15.96 17.98
C GLY A 73 10.84 -15.08 19.22
N SER A 74 11.68 -14.06 19.50
CA SER A 74 11.47 -13.16 20.65
C SER A 74 10.31 -12.15 20.48
N GLY A 75 9.54 -12.22 19.38
CA GLY A 75 8.42 -11.33 19.13
C GLY A 75 8.83 -9.91 18.68
N LYS A 76 9.95 -9.77 17.96
CA LYS A 76 10.40 -8.46 17.46
C LYS A 76 9.34 -7.74 16.60
N THR A 77 8.62 -8.47 15.76
CA THR A 77 7.55 -7.89 14.92
C THR A 77 6.41 -7.34 15.79
N PHE A 78 6.03 -8.08 16.82
CA PHE A 78 5.02 -7.63 17.79
C PHE A 78 5.48 -6.41 18.59
N THR A 79 6.75 -6.39 19.01
CA THR A 79 7.39 -5.22 19.66
C THR A 79 7.34 -4.00 18.72
N ALA A 80 7.72 -4.18 17.45
CA ALA A 80 7.65 -3.11 16.43
C ALA A 80 6.21 -2.63 16.20
N ALA A 81 5.23 -3.53 16.14
CA ALA A 81 3.80 -3.18 15.99
C ALA A 81 3.32 -2.30 17.17
N ASN A 82 3.70 -2.63 18.40
CA ASN A 82 3.39 -1.81 19.57
C ASN A 82 4.05 -0.41 19.53
N VAL A 83 5.27 -0.32 19.02
CA VAL A 83 5.95 0.98 18.80
C VAL A 83 5.22 1.80 17.74
N ILE A 84 4.87 1.20 16.60
CA ILE A 84 4.12 1.85 15.52
C ILE A 84 2.79 2.43 16.04
N ALA A 85 2.03 1.63 16.77
CA ALA A 85 0.75 2.06 17.35
C ALA A 85 0.91 3.26 18.29
N GLN A 86 1.98 3.32 19.10
CA GLN A 86 2.21 4.40 20.05
C GLN A 86 2.81 5.66 19.43
N ILE A 87 3.60 5.53 18.36
CA ILE A 87 4.20 6.65 17.62
C ILE A 87 3.18 7.26 16.65
N ASN A 88 2.27 6.48 16.13
CA ASN A 88 1.18 6.90 15.26
C ASN A 88 1.65 7.70 14.02
N LYS A 89 2.65 7.20 13.30
CA LYS A 89 3.20 7.80 12.07
C LYS A 89 3.21 6.81 10.93
N PRO A 90 3.04 7.27 9.67
CA PRO A 90 3.27 6.43 8.50
C PRO A 90 4.62 5.70 8.61
N THR A 91 4.61 4.41 8.34
CA THR A 91 5.76 3.54 8.60
C THR A 91 6.14 2.76 7.35
N LEU A 92 7.42 2.76 7.00
CA LEU A 92 7.99 1.89 5.99
C LEU A 92 8.76 0.75 6.67
N VAL A 93 8.38 -0.48 6.36
CA VAL A 93 9.06 -1.71 6.78
C VAL A 93 9.84 -2.25 5.60
N LEU A 94 11.16 -2.15 5.63
CA LEU A 94 12.03 -2.60 4.57
C LEU A 94 12.61 -3.98 4.88
N SER A 95 12.40 -4.91 3.97
CA SER A 95 12.88 -6.29 4.03
C SER A 95 13.94 -6.55 2.95
N HIS A 96 14.86 -7.46 3.20
CA HIS A 96 15.92 -7.80 2.25
C HIS A 96 15.44 -8.69 1.07
N ASN A 97 14.29 -9.35 1.18
CA ASN A 97 13.72 -10.15 0.09
C ASN A 97 12.18 -10.17 0.11
N LYS A 98 11.58 -10.68 -0.99
CA LYS A 98 10.12 -10.79 -1.17
C LYS A 98 9.46 -11.72 -0.14
N THR A 99 10.09 -12.85 0.19
CA THR A 99 9.53 -13.87 1.08
C THR A 99 9.36 -13.31 2.49
N LEU A 100 10.40 -12.66 3.03
CA LEU A 100 10.29 -12.01 4.33
C LEU A 100 9.33 -10.81 4.29
N ALA A 101 9.30 -10.05 3.19
CA ALA A 101 8.32 -8.98 3.04
C ALA A 101 6.89 -9.53 3.10
N ALA A 102 6.59 -10.66 2.44
CA ALA A 102 5.27 -11.30 2.46
C ALA A 102 4.90 -11.77 3.88
N GLN A 103 5.84 -12.37 4.60
CA GLN A 103 5.63 -12.78 5.99
C GLN A 103 5.29 -11.56 6.87
N LEU A 104 6.13 -10.52 6.82
CA LEU A 104 5.92 -9.29 7.61
C LEU A 104 4.60 -8.59 7.23
N TYR A 105 4.25 -8.56 5.94
CA TYR A 105 2.96 -8.04 5.49
C TYR A 105 1.80 -8.77 6.15
N GLY A 106 1.82 -10.12 6.16
CA GLY A 106 0.80 -10.93 6.82
C GLY A 106 0.72 -10.67 8.33
N GLU A 107 1.87 -10.60 9.00
CA GLU A 107 1.93 -10.31 10.44
C GLU A 107 1.36 -8.90 10.75
N PHE A 108 1.79 -7.86 10.04
CA PHE A 108 1.27 -6.50 10.25
C PHE A 108 -0.20 -6.37 9.86
N LYS A 109 -0.68 -7.06 8.82
CA LYS A 109 -2.08 -7.08 8.44
C LYS A 109 -2.98 -7.66 9.54
N ASN A 110 -2.48 -8.69 10.24
CA ASN A 110 -3.18 -9.28 11.38
C ASN A 110 -3.18 -8.35 12.60
N PHE A 111 -2.07 -7.63 12.84
CA PHE A 111 -1.99 -6.67 13.94
C PHE A 111 -2.79 -5.39 13.70
N PHE A 112 -2.97 -4.98 12.45
CA PHE A 112 -3.65 -3.74 12.05
C PHE A 112 -4.75 -3.97 11.01
N PRO A 113 -5.80 -4.76 11.35
CA PRO A 113 -6.84 -5.14 10.38
C PRO A 113 -7.67 -3.94 9.88
N GLU A 114 -7.78 -2.86 10.68
CA GLU A 114 -8.55 -1.66 10.36
C GLU A 114 -7.71 -0.56 9.66
N ASN A 115 -6.38 -0.68 9.69
CA ASN A 115 -5.46 0.30 9.11
C ASN A 115 -4.95 -0.13 7.72
N ALA A 116 -4.35 0.78 6.99
CA ALA A 116 -3.77 0.48 5.69
C ALA A 116 -2.42 -0.22 5.86
N VAL A 117 -2.38 -1.50 5.61
CA VAL A 117 -1.13 -2.25 5.46
C VAL A 117 -0.99 -2.62 4.01
N GLU A 118 0.06 -2.12 3.38
CA GLU A 118 0.30 -2.21 1.94
C GLU A 118 1.55 -3.01 1.63
N TYR A 119 1.55 -3.72 0.49
CA TYR A 119 2.65 -4.58 0.04
C TYR A 119 3.30 -4.01 -1.21
N PHE A 120 4.59 -3.70 -1.13
CA PHE A 120 5.31 -3.04 -2.20
C PHE A 120 6.63 -3.75 -2.52
N VAL A 121 6.59 -4.72 -3.41
CA VAL A 121 7.76 -5.50 -3.85
C VAL A 121 7.91 -5.44 -5.37
N SER A 122 8.99 -5.99 -5.90
CA SER A 122 9.16 -6.11 -7.36
C SER A 122 8.06 -6.99 -7.97
N TYR A 123 7.44 -6.52 -9.04
CA TYR A 123 6.39 -7.25 -9.77
C TYR A 123 6.94 -8.32 -10.72
N TYR A 124 8.27 -8.41 -10.88
CA TYR A 124 8.89 -9.50 -11.62
C TYR A 124 8.93 -10.78 -10.76
N ASP A 125 8.32 -11.85 -11.23
CA ASP A 125 8.42 -13.16 -10.59
C ASP A 125 9.67 -13.88 -11.05
N TYR A 126 10.03 -13.71 -12.32
CA TYR A 126 11.21 -14.28 -12.94
C TYR A 126 11.90 -13.22 -13.79
N TYR A 127 13.22 -13.18 -13.72
CA TYR A 127 14.06 -12.36 -14.56
C TYR A 127 15.30 -13.14 -14.96
N GLN A 128 15.43 -13.43 -16.24
CA GLN A 128 16.63 -14.00 -16.84
C GLN A 128 17.25 -12.95 -17.74
N PRO A 129 18.45 -12.45 -17.42
CA PRO A 129 19.17 -11.56 -18.32
C PRO A 129 19.62 -12.32 -19.58
N GLU A 130 19.71 -11.62 -20.67
CA GLU A 130 20.35 -12.16 -21.86
C GLU A 130 21.81 -12.49 -21.58
N ALA A 131 22.27 -13.62 -22.10
CA ALA A 131 23.63 -14.08 -21.97
C ALA A 131 24.08 -14.84 -23.23
N TYR A 132 25.37 -14.72 -23.57
CA TYR A 132 25.94 -15.51 -24.61
C TYR A 132 27.06 -16.41 -24.05
N LEU A 133 26.95 -17.70 -24.33
CA LEU A 133 27.91 -18.72 -23.93
C LEU A 133 28.85 -19.07 -25.13
N PRO A 134 30.04 -18.47 -25.25
CA PRO A 134 30.92 -18.69 -26.40
C PRO A 134 31.35 -20.15 -26.56
N ALA A 135 31.46 -20.90 -25.46
CA ALA A 135 31.91 -22.30 -25.50
C ALA A 135 30.95 -23.24 -26.23
N THR A 136 29.67 -22.91 -26.26
CA THR A 136 28.60 -23.73 -26.87
C THR A 136 27.85 -23.00 -27.98
N ASP A 137 28.29 -21.77 -28.31
CA ASP A 137 27.64 -20.89 -29.30
C ASP A 137 26.11 -20.75 -28.97
N THR A 138 25.80 -20.61 -27.69
CA THR A 138 24.41 -20.56 -27.22
C THR A 138 24.06 -19.15 -26.77
N PHE A 139 23.03 -18.56 -27.37
CA PHE A 139 22.44 -17.32 -26.94
C PHE A 139 21.23 -17.63 -26.04
N ILE A 140 21.25 -17.10 -24.83
CA ILE A 140 20.14 -17.17 -23.88
C ILE A 140 19.37 -15.86 -23.99
N GLU A 141 18.13 -15.93 -24.43
CA GLU A 141 17.28 -14.75 -24.56
C GLU A 141 16.86 -14.21 -23.19
N LYS A 142 16.63 -12.91 -23.14
CA LYS A 142 16.04 -12.26 -21.98
C LYS A 142 14.62 -12.79 -21.78
N ASP A 143 14.35 -13.29 -20.58
CA ASP A 143 13.02 -13.72 -20.19
C ASP A 143 12.59 -13.05 -18.89
N LEU A 144 11.33 -12.62 -18.83
CA LEU A 144 10.76 -11.98 -17.66
C LEU A 144 9.27 -12.32 -17.53
N SER A 145 8.85 -12.62 -16.33
CA SER A 145 7.45 -12.83 -15.97
C SER A 145 6.99 -11.74 -15.03
N ILE A 146 5.90 -11.07 -15.39
CA ILE A 146 5.26 -10.02 -14.62
C ILE A 146 4.10 -10.63 -13.84
N ASN A 147 3.96 -10.24 -12.58
CA ASN A 147 2.85 -10.61 -11.72
C ASN A 147 1.88 -9.43 -11.60
N ASP A 148 0.75 -9.52 -12.28
CA ASP A 148 -0.26 -8.47 -12.34
C ASP A 148 -0.89 -8.16 -10.97
N GLU A 149 -0.98 -9.15 -10.08
CA GLU A 149 -1.53 -8.92 -8.73
C GLU A 149 -0.58 -8.06 -7.89
N ILE A 150 0.73 -8.32 -7.99
CA ILE A 150 1.73 -7.50 -7.31
C ILE A 150 1.76 -6.09 -7.91
N GLU A 151 1.60 -5.95 -9.22
CA GLU A 151 1.52 -4.64 -9.87
C GLU A 151 0.32 -3.84 -9.35
N LYS A 152 -0.86 -4.46 -9.26
CA LYS A 152 -2.06 -3.85 -8.65
C LYS A 152 -1.83 -3.43 -7.20
N MET A 153 -1.19 -4.27 -6.38
CA MET A 153 -0.84 -3.93 -4.99
C MET A 153 0.12 -2.74 -4.91
N ARG A 154 1.07 -2.61 -5.84
CA ARG A 154 1.97 -1.44 -5.91
C ARG A 154 1.21 -0.16 -6.25
N LEU A 155 0.32 -0.21 -7.25
CA LEU A 155 -0.53 0.92 -7.61
C LEU A 155 -1.45 1.32 -6.46
N GLN A 156 -2.04 0.33 -5.75
CA GLN A 156 -2.82 0.58 -4.55
C GLN A 156 -2.01 1.27 -3.47
N THR A 157 -0.77 0.83 -3.22
CA THR A 157 0.14 1.48 -2.26
C THR A 157 0.37 2.94 -2.61
N CYS A 158 0.64 3.24 -3.89
CA CYS A 158 0.81 4.62 -4.36
C CYS A 158 -0.46 5.44 -4.13
N ALA A 159 -1.63 4.91 -4.49
CA ALA A 159 -2.90 5.58 -4.29
C ALA A 159 -3.18 5.83 -2.79
N THR A 160 -2.89 4.86 -1.92
CA THR A 160 -3.05 5.00 -0.47
C THR A 160 -2.15 6.10 0.11
N LEU A 161 -0.88 6.15 -0.30
CA LEU A 161 0.06 7.19 0.15
C LEU A 161 -0.36 8.58 -0.34
N LEU A 162 -0.78 8.70 -1.59
CA LEU A 162 -1.20 9.96 -2.21
C LEU A 162 -2.57 10.44 -1.72
N SER A 163 -3.39 9.57 -1.14
CA SER A 163 -4.68 9.97 -0.52
C SER A 163 -4.54 10.84 0.73
N GLY A 164 -3.31 11.05 1.24
CA GLY A 164 -3.04 11.78 2.47
C GLY A 164 -3.35 11.00 3.76
N ARG A 165 -3.68 9.72 3.65
CA ARG A 165 -3.88 8.82 4.80
C ARG A 165 -2.59 8.69 5.61
N ARG A 166 -2.67 8.74 6.94
CA ARG A 166 -1.50 8.72 7.82
C ARG A 166 -1.31 7.40 8.57
N ASP A 167 -2.33 6.59 8.69
CA ASP A 167 -2.31 5.28 9.33
C ASP A 167 -1.90 4.18 8.33
N VAL A 168 -0.75 4.36 7.68
CA VAL A 168 -0.25 3.50 6.61
C VAL A 168 1.05 2.81 7.03
N ILE A 169 1.08 1.49 6.86
CA ILE A 169 2.30 0.68 6.95
C ILE A 169 2.57 0.12 5.55
N VAL A 170 3.70 0.48 4.96
CA VAL A 170 4.15 -0.10 3.70
C VAL A 170 5.22 -1.14 3.99
N VAL A 171 4.95 -2.39 3.67
CA VAL A 171 5.94 -3.47 3.76
C VAL A 171 6.55 -3.68 2.39
N SER A 172 7.85 -3.49 2.28
CA SER A 172 8.55 -3.43 1.01
C SER A 172 9.84 -4.25 1.00
N SER A 173 10.27 -4.58 -0.21
CA SER A 173 11.64 -5.01 -0.49
C SER A 173 12.47 -3.83 -1.03
N VAL A 174 13.73 -4.07 -1.41
CA VAL A 174 14.62 -3.07 -2.01
C VAL A 174 14.02 -2.34 -3.22
N SER A 175 12.97 -2.88 -3.84
CA SER A 175 12.31 -2.27 -5.01
C SER A 175 11.67 -0.90 -4.70
N CYS A 176 11.41 -0.57 -3.44
CA CYS A 176 10.89 0.76 -3.06
C CYS A 176 11.93 1.89 -3.20
N LEU A 177 13.20 1.56 -3.37
CA LEU A 177 14.28 2.54 -3.57
C LEU A 177 14.29 3.10 -5.00
N TYR A 178 13.59 2.44 -5.93
CA TYR A 178 13.49 2.86 -7.32
C TYR A 178 12.17 3.61 -7.53
N GLY A 179 12.22 4.73 -8.22
CA GLY A 179 11.03 5.55 -8.49
C GLY A 179 9.96 4.78 -9.28
N SER A 180 8.69 5.03 -8.96
CA SER A 180 7.52 4.43 -9.62
C SER A 180 6.69 5.46 -10.40
N GLY A 181 7.30 6.57 -10.82
CA GLY A 181 6.64 7.66 -11.52
C GLY A 181 6.65 8.97 -10.71
N ASN A 182 6.08 10.01 -11.32
CA ASN A 182 5.96 11.31 -10.70
C ASN A 182 4.63 11.41 -9.92
N PRO A 183 4.64 11.74 -8.62
CA PRO A 183 3.41 11.93 -7.85
C PRO A 183 2.46 12.99 -8.43
N GLU A 184 3.01 14.05 -9.05
CA GLU A 184 2.22 15.12 -9.65
C GLU A 184 1.40 14.62 -10.84
N ASP A 185 2.00 13.79 -11.69
CA ASP A 185 1.32 13.19 -12.85
C ASP A 185 0.21 12.24 -12.39
N PHE A 186 0.45 11.47 -11.32
CA PHE A 186 -0.55 10.59 -10.73
C PHE A 186 -1.76 11.38 -10.21
N HIS A 187 -1.53 12.53 -9.56
CA HIS A 187 -2.62 13.41 -9.11
C HIS A 187 -3.36 14.06 -10.27
N ALA A 188 -2.66 14.42 -11.35
CA ALA A 188 -3.26 15.03 -12.52
C ALA A 188 -4.20 14.09 -13.28
N THR A 189 -3.92 12.79 -13.25
CA THR A 189 -4.76 11.76 -13.88
C THR A 189 -5.90 11.26 -12.98
N ALA A 190 -5.92 11.63 -11.70
CA ALA A 190 -6.98 11.21 -10.78
C ALA A 190 -8.32 11.84 -11.16
N VAL A 191 -9.34 11.01 -11.36
CA VAL A 191 -10.71 11.44 -11.64
C VAL A 191 -11.53 11.39 -10.37
N SER A 192 -11.99 12.54 -9.88
CA SER A 192 -12.83 12.61 -8.68
C SER A 192 -14.15 13.30 -8.97
N PHE A 193 -15.24 12.77 -8.42
CA PHE A 193 -16.58 13.34 -8.48
C PHE A 193 -17.40 12.95 -7.26
N LYS A 194 -18.41 13.74 -6.96
CA LYS A 194 -19.30 13.53 -5.81
C LYS A 194 -20.73 13.28 -6.29
N VAL A 195 -21.52 12.60 -5.45
CA VAL A 195 -22.96 12.45 -5.70
C VAL A 195 -23.62 13.83 -5.79
N GLY A 196 -24.29 14.09 -6.93
CA GLY A 196 -24.91 15.38 -7.24
C GLY A 196 -24.12 16.25 -8.20
N ASP A 197 -22.89 15.90 -8.54
CA ASP A 197 -22.12 16.60 -9.58
C ASP A 197 -22.75 16.40 -10.96
N ILE A 198 -22.79 17.47 -11.76
CA ILE A 198 -23.19 17.39 -13.16
C ILE A 198 -21.94 17.16 -14.01
N VAL A 199 -21.78 15.92 -14.49
CA VAL A 199 -20.61 15.52 -15.28
C VAL A 199 -21.03 15.27 -16.72
N SER A 200 -20.30 15.86 -17.68
CA SER A 200 -20.48 15.53 -19.09
C SER A 200 -19.98 14.11 -19.36
N TYR A 201 -20.85 13.22 -19.85
CA TYR A 201 -20.50 11.84 -20.19
C TYR A 201 -19.26 11.74 -21.09
N LYS A 202 -19.21 12.59 -22.13
CA LYS A 202 -18.08 12.60 -23.07
C LYS A 202 -16.77 13.03 -22.41
N GLN A 203 -16.80 14.03 -21.54
CA GLN A 203 -15.61 14.47 -20.79
C GLN A 203 -15.17 13.43 -19.74
N PHE A 204 -16.12 12.74 -19.13
CA PHE A 204 -15.84 11.66 -18.20
C PHE A 204 -15.11 10.50 -18.88
N LEU A 205 -15.65 10.01 -20.01
CA LEU A 205 -14.99 8.95 -20.79
C LEU A 205 -13.60 9.36 -21.26
N TYR A 206 -13.44 10.60 -21.72
CA TYR A 206 -12.15 11.10 -22.16
C TYR A 206 -11.11 11.06 -21.02
N LYS A 207 -11.48 11.51 -19.81
CA LYS A 207 -10.63 11.44 -18.63
C LYS A 207 -10.27 10.01 -18.22
N LEU A 208 -11.20 9.07 -18.35
CA LEU A 208 -10.91 7.66 -18.07
C LEU A 208 -9.88 7.10 -19.06
N VAL A 209 -10.02 7.41 -20.35
CA VAL A 209 -9.06 6.98 -21.38
C VAL A 209 -7.68 7.62 -21.14
N GLU A 210 -7.63 8.92 -20.79
CA GLU A 210 -6.36 9.57 -20.40
C GLU A 210 -5.71 8.94 -19.18
N ALA A 211 -6.52 8.45 -18.23
CA ALA A 211 -6.05 7.73 -17.04
C ALA A 211 -5.78 6.22 -17.31
N LEU A 212 -5.75 5.80 -18.58
CA LEU A 212 -5.47 4.44 -19.04
C LEU A 212 -6.46 3.37 -18.54
N TYR A 213 -7.70 3.74 -18.24
CA TYR A 213 -8.77 2.78 -18.03
C TYR A 213 -9.21 2.20 -19.37
N THR A 214 -9.32 0.87 -19.45
CA THR A 214 -9.76 0.10 -20.62
C THR A 214 -11.18 -0.41 -20.44
#